data_c38bec3dc24ff59b965ce1b9d557ddda
#
_entry.id   c38bec3dc24ff59b965ce1b9d557ddda
#
_cell.length_a   1.000
_cell.length_b   1.000
_cell.length_c   1.000
_cell.angle_alpha   90.00
_cell.angle_beta   90.00
_cell.angle_gamma   90.00
#
_symmetry.space_group_name_H-M   'P 1'
#
loop_
_entity.id
_entity.type
_entity.pdbx_description
1 polymer ?
#
loop_
_entity_poly.entity_id
_entity_poly.type
_entity_poly.pdbx_seq_one_letter_code
_entity_poly.pdbx_strand_id
1 'polypeptide(L)'
;MIGVLTHHWAKADRVDEAKKLLDGNGLAQSKASGFVSRQTLYSTGDPTKITTLVVWTNNDIYDRWRASPERAVAMKGADELWSKPPESERFRVA
;
A
#
# COMPACT_ATOMS: atom_id res chain seq x y z
N MET A 1 -13.11 -10.44 7.21
CA MET A 1 -11.87 -9.89 6.66
C MET A 1 -12.16 -8.91 5.53
N ILE A 2 -11.33 -7.90 5.40
CA ILE A 2 -11.38 -6.99 4.27
C ILE A 2 -10.08 -7.05 3.47
N GLY A 3 -10.19 -6.87 2.15
CA GLY A 3 -9.05 -6.68 1.27
C GLY A 3 -9.02 -5.24 0.79
N VAL A 4 -7.86 -4.61 0.85
CA VAL A 4 -7.66 -3.24 0.38
C VAL A 4 -6.79 -3.29 -0.87
N LEU A 5 -7.38 -2.93 -2.00
CA LEU A 5 -6.69 -2.87 -3.28
C LEU A 5 -6.32 -1.42 -3.56
N THR A 6 -5.04 -1.16 -3.74
CA THR A 6 -4.56 0.20 -3.99
C THR A 6 -3.69 0.23 -5.24
N HIS A 7 -4.05 1.10 -6.17
CA HIS A 7 -3.24 1.37 -7.35
C HIS A 7 -2.39 2.62 -7.12
N HIS A 8 -1.09 2.50 -7.37
CA HIS A 8 -0.14 3.59 -7.27
C HIS A 8 0.50 3.81 -8.65
N TRP A 9 0.70 5.08 -9.04
CA TRP A 9 1.43 5.42 -10.26
C TRP A 9 2.64 6.26 -9.88
N ALA A 10 3.82 5.67 -10.03
CA ALA A 10 5.08 6.33 -9.73
C ALA A 10 5.48 7.27 -10.88
N LYS A 11 6.21 8.33 -10.55
CA LYS A 11 6.90 9.11 -11.57
C LYS A 11 7.88 8.21 -12.32
N ALA A 12 8.03 8.42 -13.63
CA ALA A 12 8.80 7.52 -14.49
C ALA A 12 10.26 7.33 -14.05
N ASP A 13 10.86 8.36 -13.45
CA ASP A 13 12.24 8.34 -12.94
C ASP A 13 12.35 7.95 -11.46
N ARG A 14 11.24 7.61 -10.81
CA ARG A 14 11.19 7.32 -9.37
C ARG A 14 10.59 5.93 -9.06
N VAL A 15 10.48 5.05 -10.06
CA VAL A 15 9.81 3.75 -9.90
C VAL A 15 10.52 2.87 -8.85
N ASP A 16 11.85 2.79 -8.89
CA ASP A 16 12.60 1.96 -7.95
C ASP A 16 12.47 2.47 -6.51
N GLU A 17 12.48 3.78 -6.32
CA GLU A 17 12.24 4.38 -5.01
C GLU A 17 10.83 4.09 -4.50
N ALA A 18 9.83 4.16 -5.40
CA ALA A 18 8.45 3.84 -5.07
C ALA A 18 8.28 2.37 -4.63
N LYS A 19 8.90 1.45 -5.36
CA LYS A 19 8.89 0.02 -5.00
C LYS A 19 9.50 -0.20 -3.61
N LYS A 20 10.64 0.42 -3.34
CA LYS A 20 11.33 0.30 -2.06
C LYS A 20 10.50 0.87 -0.91
N LEU A 21 9.87 2.02 -1.12
CA LEU A 21 9.01 2.62 -0.10
C LEU A 21 7.79 1.73 0.20
N LEU A 22 7.14 1.20 -0.83
CA LEU A 22 6.00 0.30 -0.63
C LEU A 22 6.41 -1.02 0.03
N ASP A 23 7.57 -1.56 -0.26
CA ASP A 23 8.09 -2.75 0.42
C ASP A 23 8.33 -2.46 1.91
N GLY A 24 8.89 -1.30 2.25
CA GLY A 24 9.06 -0.87 3.63
C GLY A 24 7.73 -0.70 4.37
N ASN A 25 6.73 -0.14 3.70
CA ASN A 25 5.38 -0.04 4.25
C ASN A 25 4.77 -1.43 4.49
N GLY A 26 4.96 -2.36 3.56
CA GLY A 26 4.50 -3.73 3.71
C GLY A 26 5.14 -4.45 4.90
N LEU A 27 6.43 -4.22 5.12
CA LEU A 27 7.12 -4.77 6.28
C LEU A 27 6.56 -4.21 7.59
N ALA A 28 6.29 -2.90 7.64
CA ALA A 28 5.67 -2.28 8.82
C ALA A 28 4.25 -2.82 9.06
N GLN A 29 3.45 -2.98 8.00
CA GLN A 29 2.11 -3.58 8.08
C GLN A 29 2.14 -4.99 8.67
N SER A 30 3.13 -5.79 8.27
CA SER A 30 3.24 -7.19 8.73
C SER A 30 3.42 -7.34 10.24
N LYS A 31 3.84 -6.28 10.91
CA LYS A 31 4.02 -6.23 12.35
C LYS A 31 2.80 -5.67 13.08
N ALA A 32 1.81 -5.16 12.36
CA ALA A 32 0.62 -4.57 12.95
C ALA A 32 -0.39 -5.64 13.35
N SER A 33 -1.08 -5.40 14.47
CA SER A 33 -2.17 -6.27 14.92
C SER A 33 -3.28 -6.31 13.89
N GLY A 34 -3.75 -7.52 13.55
CA GLY A 34 -4.84 -7.72 12.60
C GLY A 34 -4.43 -7.76 11.14
N PHE A 35 -3.15 -7.62 10.84
CA PHE A 35 -2.63 -7.88 9.50
C PHE A 35 -2.79 -9.37 9.16
N VAL A 36 -3.24 -9.67 7.93
CA VAL A 36 -3.42 -11.04 7.46
C VAL A 36 -2.44 -11.39 6.35
N SER A 37 -2.44 -10.61 5.26
CA SER A 37 -1.58 -10.88 4.11
C SER A 37 -1.38 -9.64 3.26
N ARG A 38 -0.34 -9.68 2.43
CA ARG A 38 -0.05 -8.63 1.46
C ARG A 38 0.53 -9.23 0.18
N GLN A 39 0.09 -8.71 -0.96
CA GLN A 39 0.71 -8.96 -2.25
C GLN A 39 1.00 -7.63 -2.93
N THR A 40 2.16 -7.53 -3.54
CA THR A 40 2.51 -6.42 -4.42
C THR A 40 2.49 -6.93 -5.86
N LEU A 41 1.77 -6.21 -6.72
CA LEU A 41 1.55 -6.57 -8.12
C LEU A 41 2.12 -5.48 -9.01
N TYR A 42 2.96 -5.86 -9.94
CA TYR A 42 3.51 -4.94 -10.93
C TYR A 42 2.73 -5.09 -12.23
N SER A 43 2.23 -3.96 -12.75
CA SER A 43 1.50 -3.98 -14.02
C SER A 43 2.41 -4.44 -15.16
N THR A 44 1.92 -5.37 -15.98
CA THR A 44 2.65 -5.82 -17.18
C THR A 44 2.53 -4.83 -18.34
N GLY A 45 1.51 -3.96 -18.30
CA GLY A 45 1.26 -2.99 -19.36
C GLY A 45 1.73 -1.57 -19.04
N ASP A 46 1.97 -1.26 -17.76
CA ASP A 46 2.40 0.07 -17.32
C ASP A 46 3.55 -0.09 -16.30
N PRO A 47 4.80 0.20 -16.68
CA PRO A 47 5.94 0.01 -15.79
C PRO A 47 5.94 0.96 -14.58
N THR A 48 5.10 1.98 -14.57
CA THR A 48 4.99 2.92 -13.44
C THR A 48 3.91 2.53 -12.43
N LYS A 49 3.02 1.59 -12.80
CA LYS A 49 1.88 1.21 -11.96
C LYS A 49 2.24 0.06 -11.03
N ILE A 50 2.05 0.30 -9.74
CA ILE A 50 2.27 -0.69 -8.67
C ILE A 50 0.97 -0.83 -7.90
N THR A 51 0.46 -2.05 -7.80
CA THR A 51 -0.80 -2.35 -7.10
C THR A 51 -0.51 -3.21 -5.88
N THR A 52 -1.13 -2.88 -4.77
CA THR A 52 -1.02 -3.67 -3.55
C THR A 52 -2.39 -4.21 -3.15
N LEU A 53 -2.41 -5.47 -2.72
CA LEU A 53 -3.59 -6.09 -2.12
C LEU A 53 -3.23 -6.51 -0.71
N VAL A 54 -3.83 -5.85 0.27
CA VAL A 54 -3.56 -6.09 1.69
C VAL A 54 -4.83 -6.55 2.38
N VAL A 55 -4.76 -7.67 3.07
CA VAL A 55 -5.90 -8.23 3.80
C VAL A 55 -5.74 -7.95 5.30
N TRP A 56 -6.81 -7.45 5.92
CA TRP A 56 -6.92 -7.13 7.34
C TRP A 56 -8.12 -7.86 7.95
N THR A 57 -8.10 -8.09 9.24
CA THR A 57 -9.21 -8.79 9.92
C THR A 57 -10.52 -8.03 9.84
N ASN A 58 -10.51 -6.70 9.91
CA ASN A 58 -11.72 -5.87 9.77
C ASN A 58 -11.37 -4.41 9.44
N ASN A 59 -12.42 -3.63 9.17
CA ASN A 59 -12.27 -2.21 8.82
C ASN A 59 -11.64 -1.37 9.94
N ASP A 60 -12.01 -1.61 11.20
CA ASP A 60 -11.52 -0.81 12.33
C ASP A 60 -10.01 -0.95 12.49
N ILE A 61 -9.49 -2.16 12.31
CA ILE A 61 -8.06 -2.43 12.36
C ILE A 61 -7.33 -1.71 11.23
N TYR A 62 -7.90 -1.75 10.02
CA TYR A 62 -7.30 -1.02 8.90
C TYR A 62 -7.33 0.49 9.14
N ASP A 63 -8.43 1.03 9.66
CA ASP A 63 -8.53 2.45 9.97
C ASP A 63 -7.49 2.88 11.03
N ARG A 64 -7.24 2.03 12.03
CA ARG A 64 -6.16 2.26 13.01
C ARG A 64 -4.79 2.28 12.35
N TRP A 65 -4.53 1.34 11.43
CA TRP A 65 -3.27 1.32 10.68
C TRP A 65 -3.08 2.63 9.92
N ARG A 66 -4.10 3.10 9.20
CA ARG A 66 -4.04 4.34 8.42
C ARG A 66 -3.72 5.55 9.29
N ALA A 67 -4.18 5.58 10.52
CA ALA A 67 -3.95 6.67 11.46
C ALA A 67 -2.69 6.47 12.32
N SER A 68 -1.99 5.34 12.17
CA SER A 68 -0.88 4.99 13.05
C SER A 68 0.38 5.79 12.77
N PRO A 69 1.21 6.04 13.81
CA PRO A 69 2.51 6.65 13.61
C PRO A 69 3.48 5.76 12.82
N GLU A 70 3.30 4.46 12.88
CA GLU A 70 4.11 3.48 12.11
C GLU A 70 3.90 3.67 10.62
N ARG A 71 2.65 3.86 10.20
CA ARG A 71 2.35 4.16 8.80
C ARG A 71 2.92 5.50 8.37
N ALA A 72 2.78 6.51 9.20
CA ALA A 72 3.31 7.85 8.90
C ALA A 72 4.82 7.81 8.66
N VAL A 73 5.55 7.03 9.45
CA VAL A 73 6.99 6.84 9.26
C VAL A 73 7.28 6.06 7.98
N ALA A 74 6.59 4.95 7.75
CA ALA A 74 6.83 4.09 6.58
C ALA A 74 6.52 4.81 5.26
N MET A 75 5.53 5.70 5.23
CA MET A 75 5.08 6.41 4.04
C MET A 75 5.64 7.84 3.92
N LYS A 76 6.59 8.20 4.77
CA LYS A 76 7.20 9.54 4.72
C LYS A 76 7.87 9.76 3.36
N GLY A 77 7.52 10.88 2.71
CA GLY A 77 8.06 11.23 1.41
C GLY A 77 7.35 10.57 0.23
N ALA A 78 6.32 9.75 0.47
CA ALA A 78 5.61 9.03 -0.58
C ALA A 78 5.00 9.96 -1.63
N ASP A 79 4.41 11.07 -1.21
CA ASP A 79 3.70 11.99 -2.11
C ASP A 79 4.59 12.56 -3.21
N GLU A 80 5.89 12.62 -2.98
CA GLU A 80 6.86 13.10 -3.98
C GLU A 80 7.12 12.07 -5.09
N LEU A 81 6.74 10.80 -4.86
CA LEU A 81 7.03 9.70 -5.77
C LEU A 81 5.91 9.45 -6.77
N TRP A 82 4.70 9.95 -6.49
CA TRP A 82 3.52 9.67 -7.31
C TRP A 82 3.33 10.67 -8.43
N SER A 83 3.02 10.17 -9.64
CA SER A 83 2.64 11.02 -10.78
C SER A 83 1.19 11.49 -10.69
N LYS A 84 0.36 10.76 -9.93
CA LYS A 84 -1.03 11.12 -9.62
C LYS A 84 -1.45 10.45 -8.31
N PRO A 85 -2.54 10.91 -7.67
CA PRO A 85 -3.00 10.33 -6.40
C PRO A 85 -3.31 8.83 -6.54
N PRO A 86 -2.93 8.01 -5.55
CA PRO A 86 -3.31 6.60 -5.53
C PRO A 86 -4.83 6.42 -5.47
N GLU A 87 -5.30 5.31 -6.04
CA GLU A 87 -6.71 4.93 -6.01
C GLU A 87 -6.88 3.65 -5.19
N SER A 88 -7.75 3.69 -4.20
CA SER A 88 -7.93 2.59 -3.26
C SER A 88 -9.39 2.20 -3.14
N GLU A 89 -9.64 0.90 -3.02
CA GLU A 89 -10.97 0.37 -2.76
C GLU A 89 -10.90 -0.75 -1.73
N ARG A 90 -11.91 -0.82 -0.87
CA ARG A 90 -12.05 -1.89 0.12
C ARG A 90 -13.04 -2.92 -0.36
N PHE A 91 -12.71 -4.20 -0.17
CA PHE A 91 -13.55 -5.33 -0.51
C PHE A 91 -13.77 -6.20 0.70
N ARG A 92 -14.95 -6.77 0.84
CA ARG A 92 -15.18 -7.85 1.79
C ARG A 92 -14.62 -9.13 1.18
N VAL A 93 -13.79 -9.84 1.93
CA VAL A 93 -13.29 -11.14 1.49
C VAL A 93 -14.38 -12.17 1.68
N ALA A 94 -14.70 -12.89 0.62
CA ALA A 94 -15.75 -13.91 0.64
C ALA A 94 -15.35 -15.15 1.46
#